data_827a2aacc3ebe9ca7db382178d7db41d
#
_entry.id   827a2aacc3ebe9ca7db382178d7db41d
#
_cell.length_a   1.000
_cell.length_b   1.000
_cell.length_c   1.000
_cell.angle_alpha   90.00
_cell.angle_beta   90.00
_cell.angle_gamma   90.00
#
_symmetry.space_group_name_H-M   'P 1'
#
loop_
_entity.id
_entity.type
_entity.pdbx_description
1 polymer ?
#
loop_
_entity_poly.entity_id
_entity_poly.type
_entity_poly.pdbx_seq_one_letter_code
_entity_poly.pdbx_strand_id
1 'polypeptide(L)'
;MTIGMIGAGSVAMAFARYLLASGHEVELSNSRGPDTLARQLSELGSRARAVTAAEAASNNVVLLAVPWARIREALSGSSAMGQPHPD
;
A
#
# COMPACT_ATOMS: atom_id res chain seq x y z
N MET A 1 1.47 -0.67 16.70
CA MET A 1 0.40 -1.08 15.76
C MET A 1 0.99 -1.32 14.39
N THR A 2 0.48 -2.29 13.68
CA THR A 2 0.93 -2.57 12.33
C THR A 2 -0.04 -1.96 11.33
N ILE A 3 0.48 -1.21 10.39
CA ILE A 3 -0.32 -0.51 9.40
C ILE A 3 0.02 -1.05 8.02
N GLY A 4 -1.01 -1.51 7.31
CA GLY A 4 -0.83 -1.98 5.95
C GLY A 4 -0.82 -0.82 4.98
N MET A 5 0.05 -0.85 3.97
CA MET A 5 0.11 0.18 2.96
C MET A 5 0.00 -0.46 1.59
N ILE A 6 -0.91 0.04 0.79
CA ILE A 6 -1.06 -0.40 -0.59
C ILE A 6 -0.54 0.71 -1.48
N GLY A 7 0.60 0.44 -2.10
CA GLY A 7 1.35 1.41 -2.88
C GLY A 7 2.74 1.61 -2.28
N ALA A 8 3.72 1.92 -3.10
CA ALA A 8 5.10 2.05 -2.66
C ALA A 8 5.84 3.19 -3.35
N GLY A 9 5.12 4.16 -3.87
CA GLY A 9 5.72 5.35 -4.49
C GLY A 9 6.21 6.33 -3.45
N SER A 10 6.62 7.52 -3.89
CA SER A 10 7.23 8.51 -2.99
C SER A 10 6.30 8.95 -1.86
N VAL A 11 4.99 9.06 -2.14
CA VAL A 11 4.03 9.44 -1.11
C VAL A 11 3.90 8.33 -0.07
N ALA A 12 3.81 7.07 -0.52
CA ALA A 12 3.75 5.94 0.40
C ALA A 12 5.00 5.88 1.28
N MET A 13 6.17 6.11 0.69
CA MET A 13 7.42 6.09 1.43
C MET A 13 7.47 7.18 2.48
N ALA A 14 6.96 8.38 2.17
CA ALA A 14 6.92 9.48 3.14
C ALA A 14 6.01 9.12 4.33
N PHE A 15 4.84 8.55 4.07
CA PHE A 15 3.96 8.11 5.13
C PHE A 15 4.59 6.98 5.95
N ALA A 16 5.25 6.03 5.28
CA ALA A 16 5.89 4.92 5.98
C ALA A 16 6.96 5.43 6.95
N ARG A 17 7.77 6.38 6.52
CA ARG A 17 8.79 6.96 7.40
C ARG A 17 8.17 7.64 8.62
N TYR A 18 7.08 8.37 8.39
CA TYR A 18 6.38 9.04 9.49
C TYR A 18 5.83 8.02 10.48
N LEU A 19 5.19 6.97 9.97
CA LEU A 19 4.59 5.96 10.83
C LEU A 19 5.65 5.20 11.63
N LEU A 20 6.77 4.88 11.00
CA LEU A 20 7.86 4.21 11.70
C LEU A 20 8.47 5.10 12.77
N ALA A 21 8.61 6.39 12.47
CA ALA A 21 9.12 7.35 13.44
C ALA A 21 8.16 7.52 14.63
N SER A 22 6.88 7.26 14.41
CA SER A 22 5.86 7.33 15.44
C SER A 22 5.72 6.03 16.24
N GLY A 23 6.55 5.03 15.96
CA GLY A 23 6.57 3.79 16.73
C GLY A 23 5.70 2.67 16.16
N HIS A 24 5.16 2.85 14.96
CA HIS A 24 4.36 1.81 14.32
C HIS A 24 5.21 0.90 13.46
N GLU A 25 4.64 -0.23 13.07
CA GLU A 25 5.23 -1.12 12.08
C GLU A 25 4.44 -0.97 10.79
N VAL A 26 5.09 -1.21 9.65
CA VAL A 26 4.48 -1.01 8.35
C VAL A 26 4.60 -2.27 7.52
N GLU A 27 3.50 -2.68 6.91
CA GLU A 27 3.49 -3.74 5.90
C GLU A 27 3.27 -3.10 4.55
N LEU A 28 4.32 -3.02 3.76
CA LEU A 28 4.31 -2.33 2.48
C LEU A 28 3.95 -3.29 1.36
N SER A 29 3.11 -2.87 0.45
CA SER A 29 2.75 -3.69 -0.69
C SER A 29 2.64 -2.85 -1.95
N ASN A 30 2.73 -3.50 -3.11
CA ASN A 30 2.48 -2.86 -4.39
C ASN A 30 1.86 -3.89 -5.34
N SER A 31 1.50 -3.45 -6.54
CA SER A 31 0.85 -4.32 -7.50
C SER A 31 1.78 -5.36 -8.11
N ARG A 32 3.10 -5.20 -7.96
CA ARG A 32 4.07 -6.08 -8.58
C ARG A 32 4.57 -7.19 -7.65
N GLY A 33 4.23 -7.11 -6.39
CA GLY A 33 4.57 -8.14 -5.42
C GLY A 33 5.70 -7.76 -4.48
N PRO A 34 5.81 -8.48 -3.35
CA PRO A 34 6.77 -8.10 -2.30
C PRO A 34 8.23 -8.17 -2.72
N ASP A 35 8.58 -9.01 -3.67
CA ASP A 35 9.97 -9.13 -4.09
C ASP A 35 10.51 -7.86 -4.74
N THR A 36 9.64 -6.99 -5.22
CA THR A 36 10.05 -5.76 -5.90
C THR A 36 10.31 -4.62 -4.93
N LEU A 37 10.17 -4.85 -3.62
CA LEU A 37 10.23 -3.80 -2.62
C LEU A 37 11.53 -3.79 -1.82
N ALA A 38 12.54 -4.54 -2.24
CA ALA A 38 13.78 -4.67 -1.47
C ALA A 38 14.46 -3.32 -1.20
N ARG A 39 14.47 -2.43 -2.19
CA ARG A 39 15.11 -1.12 -2.03
C ARG A 39 14.36 -0.28 -1.01
N GLN A 40 13.03 -0.28 -1.09
CA GLN A 40 12.21 0.47 -0.17
C GLN A 40 12.40 -0.02 1.27
N LEU A 41 12.48 -1.34 1.43
CA LEU A 41 12.70 -1.89 2.76
C LEU A 41 14.06 -1.52 3.33
N SER A 42 15.08 -1.46 2.49
CA SER A 42 16.40 -1.10 2.97
C SER A 42 16.43 0.35 3.46
N GLU A 43 15.59 1.21 2.90
CA GLU A 43 15.48 2.60 3.36
C GLU A 43 14.65 2.73 4.64
N LEU A 44 13.68 1.86 4.83
CA LEU A 44 12.76 1.98 5.97
C LEU A 44 13.24 1.26 7.23
N GLY A 45 14.02 0.22 7.09
CA GLY A 45 14.56 -0.49 8.25
C GLY A 45 13.74 -1.70 8.67
N SER A 46 14.08 -2.27 9.83
CA SER A 46 13.62 -3.60 10.22
C SER A 46 12.17 -3.69 10.64
N ARG A 47 11.51 -2.55 10.91
CA ARG A 47 10.10 -2.56 11.30
C ARG A 47 9.16 -2.43 10.10
N ALA A 48 9.71 -2.45 8.90
CA ALA A 48 8.92 -2.45 7.67
C ALA A 48 9.08 -3.80 6.99
N ARG A 49 8.00 -4.34 6.47
CA ARG A 49 8.01 -5.63 5.76
C ARG A 49 7.30 -5.49 4.43
N ALA A 50 7.74 -6.28 3.47
CA ALA A 50 7.06 -6.37 2.19
C ALA A 50 6.05 -7.53 2.24
N VAL A 51 4.82 -7.24 1.86
CA VAL A 51 3.74 -8.24 1.88
C VAL A 51 2.93 -8.10 0.59
N THR A 52 2.02 -9.03 0.37
CA THR A 52 1.08 -8.91 -0.74
C THR A 52 0.02 -7.87 -0.39
N ALA A 53 -0.67 -7.36 -1.41
CA ALA A 53 -1.74 -6.39 -1.17
C ALA A 53 -2.84 -6.98 -0.28
N ALA A 54 -3.15 -8.27 -0.45
CA ALA A 54 -4.14 -8.93 0.39
C ALA A 54 -3.69 -8.96 1.85
N GLU A 55 -2.42 -9.25 2.08
CA GLU A 55 -1.87 -9.26 3.45
C GLU A 55 -1.90 -7.87 4.06
N ALA A 56 -1.50 -6.85 3.29
CA ALA A 56 -1.56 -5.48 3.79
C ALA A 56 -2.98 -5.08 4.15
N ALA A 57 -3.95 -5.48 3.32
CA ALA A 57 -5.34 -5.13 3.53
C ALA A 57 -5.97 -5.84 4.73
N SER A 58 -5.33 -6.88 5.25
CA SER A 58 -5.85 -7.60 6.41
C SER A 58 -5.58 -6.89 7.72
N ASN A 59 -4.81 -5.82 7.72
CA ASN A 59 -4.57 -5.06 8.93
C ASN A 59 -5.77 -4.20 9.30
N ASN A 60 -5.88 -3.82 10.57
CA ASN A 60 -6.99 -2.98 11.03
C ASN A 60 -6.92 -1.57 10.45
N VAL A 61 -5.72 -1.09 10.15
CA VAL A 61 -5.53 0.22 9.52
C VAL A 61 -4.78 -0.01 8.22
N VAL A 62 -5.33 0.50 7.13
CA VAL A 62 -4.74 0.34 5.81
C VAL A 62 -4.72 1.70 5.12
N LEU A 63 -3.55 2.08 4.62
CA LEU A 63 -3.39 3.31 3.84
C LEU A 63 -3.28 2.96 2.37
N LEU A 64 -4.05 3.68 1.56
CA LEU A 64 -4.04 3.50 0.13
C LEU A 64 -3.24 4.66 -0.46
N ALA A 65 -2.06 4.38 -0.96
CA ALA A 65 -1.16 5.41 -1.45
C ALA A 65 -0.80 5.15 -2.91
N VAL A 66 -1.80 5.20 -3.75
CA VAL A 66 -1.66 4.98 -5.19
C VAL A 66 -2.27 6.17 -5.93
N PRO A 67 -1.87 6.41 -7.18
CA PRO A 67 -2.47 7.49 -7.97
C PRO A 67 -3.97 7.30 -8.12
N TRP A 68 -4.70 8.41 -8.12
CA TRP A 68 -6.16 8.37 -8.22
C TRP A 68 -6.64 7.60 -9.45
N ALA A 69 -5.96 7.75 -10.56
CA ALA A 69 -6.32 7.03 -11.78
C ALA A 69 -6.26 5.52 -11.57
N ARG A 70 -5.28 5.03 -10.83
CA ARG A 70 -5.19 3.61 -10.57
C ARG A 70 -6.28 3.13 -9.63
N ILE A 71 -6.67 3.95 -8.68
CA ILE A 71 -7.78 3.61 -7.79
C ILE A 71 -9.06 3.43 -8.62
N ARG A 72 -9.29 4.34 -9.54
CA ARG A 72 -10.47 4.25 -10.40
C ARG A 72 -10.45 3.00 -11.27
N GLU A 73 -9.30 2.66 -11.82
CA GLU A 73 -9.16 1.44 -12.61
C GLU A 73 -9.46 0.21 -11.78
N ALA A 74 -8.92 0.15 -10.58
CA ALA A 74 -9.13 -0.99 -9.69
C ALA A 74 -10.60 -1.13 -9.31
N LEU A 75 -11.25 -0.04 -9.02
CA LEU A 75 -12.66 -0.07 -8.66
C LEU A 75 -13.53 -0.45 -9.85
N SER A 76 -13.23 0.07 -11.03
CA SER A 76 -13.99 -0.28 -12.22
C SER A 76 -13.82 -1.75 -12.58
N GLY A 77 -12.60 -2.25 -12.48
CA GLY A 77 -12.32 -3.64 -12.78
C GLY A 77 -13.02 -4.59 -11.85
N SER A 78 -12.98 -4.29 -10.55
CA SER A 78 -13.62 -5.19 -9.59
C SER A 78 -15.10 -5.03 -9.64
N SER A 79 -15.57 -3.85 -9.89
CA SER A 79 -16.97 -3.68 -9.87
C SER A 79 -17.50 -3.90 -11.18
N ALA A 80 -16.86 -4.60 -11.91
CA ALA A 80 -17.43 -4.96 -13.05
C ALA A 80 -18.80 -4.97 -12.70
N MET A 81 -18.84 -4.86 -11.61
CA MET A 81 -19.92 -4.56 -11.01
C MET A 81 -20.49 -3.38 -11.50
N GLY A 82 -20.24 -3.06 -12.12
CA GLY A 82 -20.77 -2.25 -12.45
C GLY A 82 -20.94 -1.01 -12.53
N GLN A 83 -20.97 -0.74 -12.66
CA GLN A 83 -21.16 0.24 -12.76
C GLN A 83 -20.89 1.10 -13.35
N PRO A 84 -21.21 1.56 -13.79
CA PRO A 84 -20.88 2.36 -14.40
C PRO A 84 -20.83 3.53 -14.34
N HIS A 85 -20.78 3.94 -14.48
CA HIS A 85 -20.69 4.94 -14.59
C HIS A 85 -20.38 5.76 -14.79
N PRO A 86 -20.61 6.20 -15.06
CA PRO A 86 -20.10 6.92 -15.45
C PRO A 86 -19.80 7.96 -15.33
N ASP A 87 -19.63 8.22 -15.58
CA ASP A 87 -19.10 9.13 -15.54
C ASP A 87 -18.74 9.43 -15.15
#